data_244b243245a649b028a1c35a1f825bf4
#
_entry.id   244b243245a649b028a1c35a1f825bf4
#
_cell.length_a   1.000
_cell.length_b   1.000
_cell.length_c   1.000
_cell.angle_alpha   90.00
_cell.angle_beta   90.00
_cell.angle_gamma   90.00
#
_symmetry.space_group_name_H-M   'P 1'
#
loop_
_entity.id
_entity.type
_entity.pdbx_description
1 polymer ?
#
loop_
_entity_poly.entity_id
_entity_poly.type
_entity_poly.pdbx_seq_one_letter_code
_entity_poly.pdbx_strand_id
1 'polypeptide(L)'
;MFLSGYKTPLNTTYSLTTGANLISFPSDGVYAFEDAFPSSLDGVVTSVIGEGISAVYEDGVWFGSLTEFEGFKGYWFISGDAVDFQFDLDDSGALARSLAKPKQYLSGYEYGQSTAQSFYYIKDIPAAEIGDWIVAYSSDGVIVGTREWNGYMTDVPVMGNDGEDYSIGYLESQECPEFKLYKSSTGQLIDLYSEGQMQCFVNNATPVLNKLLDTQPKVANSVKLKGAFPNPFNPVTNIQFDVMSASANVEVNILDIQGRLVDRLVNNEYSSGTHDVTFSAELLSSGIYFVHLTTEKNQLSQKLILVK
;
A
#
# COMPACT_ATOMS: atom_id res chain seq x y z
N MET A 1 8.92 -1.41 45.66
CA MET A 1 9.78 -0.27 45.29
C MET A 1 8.84 0.78 44.73
N PHE A 2 8.65 1.91 45.42
CA PHE A 2 7.83 3.00 44.91
C PHE A 2 8.74 3.86 44.05
N LEU A 3 8.49 3.90 42.71
CA LEU A 3 9.14 4.85 41.82
C LEU A 3 8.38 6.19 41.96
N SER A 4 9.00 7.20 42.55
CA SER A 4 8.48 8.56 42.53
C SER A 4 9.12 9.28 41.33
N GLY A 5 8.30 9.58 40.31
CA GLY A 5 8.69 10.43 39.20
C GLY A 5 8.05 11.82 39.32
N TYR A 6 8.64 12.83 38.69
CA TYR A 6 7.98 14.13 38.54
C TYR A 6 6.99 14.02 37.40
N LYS A 7 5.76 14.59 37.59
CA LYS A 7 4.77 14.70 36.53
C LYS A 7 5.31 15.63 35.44
N THR A 8 5.26 15.23 34.20
CA THR A 8 5.61 16.07 33.07
C THR A 8 4.65 17.26 33.02
N PRO A 9 5.14 18.51 32.92
CA PRO A 9 4.26 19.68 32.80
C PRO A 9 3.42 19.60 31.54
N LEU A 10 2.14 20.02 31.59
CA LEU A 10 1.23 20.01 30.44
C LEU A 10 1.73 20.89 29.26
N ASN A 11 2.47 21.96 29.60
CA ASN A 11 3.08 22.86 28.62
C ASN A 11 4.50 22.46 28.20
N THR A 12 4.83 21.16 28.26
CA THR A 12 6.14 20.66 27.81
C THR A 12 6.27 20.86 26.29
N THR A 13 7.40 21.44 25.89
CA THR A 13 7.73 21.56 24.47
C THR A 13 8.42 20.28 23.99
N TYR A 14 7.94 19.74 22.88
CA TYR A 14 8.51 18.60 22.17
C TYR A 14 9.13 19.09 20.87
N SER A 15 10.27 18.51 20.50
CA SER A 15 10.94 18.79 19.22
C SER A 15 10.83 17.56 18.32
N LEU A 16 10.20 17.71 17.18
CA LEU A 16 10.13 16.68 16.14
C LEU A 16 11.25 16.88 15.13
N THR A 17 11.75 15.76 14.62
CA THR A 17 12.61 15.72 13.43
C THR A 17 11.84 15.10 12.27
N THR A 18 12.30 15.27 11.04
CA THR A 18 11.71 14.59 9.88
C THR A 18 11.72 13.09 10.08
N GLY A 19 10.59 12.44 9.80
CA GLY A 19 10.36 11.01 10.00
C GLY A 19 9.62 10.68 11.29
N ALA A 20 9.87 9.50 11.85
CA ALA A 20 9.14 8.96 13.01
C ALA A 20 9.74 9.44 14.33
N ASN A 21 8.91 10.01 15.20
CA ASN A 21 9.27 10.53 16.52
C ASN A 21 8.35 9.90 17.57
N LEU A 22 8.92 9.24 18.58
CA LEU A 22 8.14 8.70 19.70
C LEU A 22 7.94 9.76 20.77
N ILE A 23 6.70 10.15 20.99
CA ILE A 23 6.29 11.20 21.93
C ILE A 23 5.43 10.60 23.03
N SER A 24 5.77 10.85 24.30
CA SER A 24 4.93 10.49 25.44
C SER A 24 3.88 11.57 25.67
N PHE A 25 2.62 11.19 25.86
CA PHE A 25 1.57 12.14 26.20
C PHE A 25 1.75 12.68 27.63
N PRO A 26 1.79 14.02 27.85
CA PRO A 26 2.23 14.62 29.11
C PRO A 26 1.17 14.65 30.21
N SER A 27 -0.05 14.18 29.94
CA SER A 27 -1.14 14.11 30.92
C SER A 27 -1.34 12.72 31.48
N ASP A 28 -2.02 12.60 32.61
CA ASP A 28 -2.56 11.36 33.18
C ASP A 28 -4.05 11.15 32.84
N GLY A 29 -4.65 12.10 32.12
CA GLY A 29 -6.04 12.07 31.65
C GLY A 29 -6.23 11.54 30.25
N VAL A 30 -7.45 11.63 29.76
CA VAL A 30 -7.85 11.34 28.36
C VAL A 30 -8.34 12.63 27.74
N TYR A 31 -7.86 12.93 26.55
CA TYR A 31 -8.21 14.13 25.79
C TYR A 31 -8.62 13.74 24.37
N ALA A 32 -9.68 14.35 23.83
CA ALA A 32 -10.01 14.17 22.43
C ALA A 32 -8.82 14.57 21.55
N PHE A 33 -8.59 13.81 20.47
CA PHE A 33 -7.47 14.06 19.55
C PHE A 33 -7.51 15.48 19.01
N GLU A 34 -8.67 15.91 18.50
CA GLU A 34 -8.88 17.24 17.90
C GLU A 34 -8.76 18.42 18.88
N ASP A 35 -8.96 18.18 20.18
CA ASP A 35 -8.80 19.21 21.21
C ASP A 35 -7.34 19.33 21.69
N ALA A 36 -6.62 18.20 21.76
CA ALA A 36 -5.26 18.15 22.30
C ALA A 36 -4.16 18.30 21.24
N PHE A 37 -4.46 17.93 19.98
CA PHE A 37 -3.51 18.04 18.88
C PHE A 37 -3.49 19.45 18.33
N PRO A 38 -2.32 20.16 18.38
CA PRO A 38 -2.27 21.55 17.95
C PRO A 38 -2.41 21.66 16.42
N SER A 39 -3.33 22.49 15.96
CA SER A 39 -3.60 22.71 14.53
C SER A 39 -2.39 23.29 13.76
N SER A 40 -1.40 23.83 14.47
CA SER A 40 -0.12 24.25 13.86
C SER A 40 0.70 23.11 13.29
N LEU A 41 0.39 21.86 13.65
CA LEU A 41 1.04 20.66 13.12
C LEU A 41 0.30 20.07 11.90
N ASP A 42 -0.87 20.58 11.54
CA ASP A 42 -1.62 20.10 10.37
C ASP A 42 -0.80 20.22 9.09
N GLY A 43 -0.64 19.10 8.39
CA GLY A 43 0.18 19.00 7.18
C GLY A 43 1.69 18.95 7.41
N VAL A 44 2.19 19.31 8.61
CA VAL A 44 3.58 19.08 9.03
C VAL A 44 3.73 17.66 9.56
N VAL A 45 2.86 17.27 10.50
CA VAL A 45 2.70 15.89 10.92
C VAL A 45 1.68 15.24 9.99
N THR A 46 2.09 14.18 9.31
CA THR A 46 1.25 13.48 8.33
C THR A 46 0.45 12.34 8.96
N SER A 47 0.95 11.77 10.05
CA SER A 47 0.21 10.74 10.81
C SER A 47 0.67 10.63 12.26
N VAL A 48 -0.25 10.16 13.11
CA VAL A 48 0.00 9.84 14.51
C VAL A 48 -0.43 8.39 14.74
N ILE A 49 0.45 7.57 15.34
CA ILE A 49 0.25 6.14 15.51
C ILE A 49 0.37 5.79 16.99
N GLY A 50 -0.65 5.14 17.52
CA GLY A 50 -0.66 4.50 18.84
C GLY A 50 -0.62 2.98 18.73
N GLU A 51 -0.91 2.31 19.83
CA GLU A 51 -0.99 0.85 19.88
C GLU A 51 -2.29 0.33 19.23
N GLY A 52 -2.20 -0.15 17.99
CA GLY A 52 -3.33 -0.67 17.22
C GLY A 52 -4.35 0.38 16.75
N ILE A 53 -4.01 1.66 16.86
CA ILE A 53 -4.82 2.81 16.44
C ILE A 53 -3.95 3.85 15.74
N SER A 54 -4.54 4.62 14.81
CA SER A 54 -3.80 5.66 14.11
C SER A 54 -4.71 6.80 13.65
N ALA A 55 -4.11 7.95 13.35
CA ALA A 55 -4.72 9.05 12.62
C ALA A 55 -3.80 9.49 11.47
N VAL A 56 -4.37 9.81 10.31
CA VAL A 56 -3.68 10.34 9.13
C VAL A 56 -4.31 11.65 8.72
N TYR A 57 -3.47 12.61 8.33
CA TYR A 57 -3.90 13.89 7.76
C TYR A 57 -4.01 13.77 6.25
N GLU A 58 -5.21 13.83 5.71
CA GLU A 58 -5.50 13.69 4.29
C GLU A 58 -6.56 14.70 3.88
N ASP A 59 -6.37 15.38 2.76
CA ASP A 59 -7.29 16.37 2.21
C ASP A 59 -7.72 17.48 3.20
N GLY A 60 -6.82 17.85 4.13
CA GLY A 60 -7.06 18.92 5.12
C GLY A 60 -7.81 18.47 6.38
N VAL A 61 -8.00 17.15 6.59
CA VAL A 61 -8.74 16.59 7.71
C VAL A 61 -8.01 15.37 8.30
N TRP A 62 -8.16 15.15 9.60
CA TRP A 62 -7.68 13.95 10.27
C TRP A 62 -8.70 12.81 10.17
N PHE A 63 -8.23 11.63 9.77
CA PHE A 63 -9.02 10.40 9.70
C PHE A 63 -8.34 9.29 10.50
N GLY A 64 -9.10 8.38 11.05
CA GLY A 64 -8.60 7.15 11.67
C GLY A 64 -9.26 6.79 12.98
N SER A 65 -8.75 5.72 13.59
CA SER A 65 -9.26 5.18 14.87
C SER A 65 -8.67 5.85 16.10
N LEU A 66 -7.61 6.66 15.95
CA LEU A 66 -7.04 7.44 17.05
C LEU A 66 -7.89 8.71 17.25
N THR A 67 -8.87 8.62 18.13
CA THR A 67 -9.80 9.72 18.47
C THR A 67 -9.47 10.39 19.79
N GLU A 68 -8.58 9.81 20.60
CA GLU A 68 -8.25 10.28 21.94
C GLU A 68 -6.77 10.03 22.24
N PHE A 69 -6.12 10.96 22.92
CA PHE A 69 -4.84 10.72 23.59
C PHE A 69 -5.09 10.27 25.03
N GLU A 70 -4.40 9.22 25.45
CA GLU A 70 -4.51 8.67 26.79
C GLU A 70 -3.22 8.88 27.59
N GLY A 71 -3.38 9.16 28.86
CA GLY A 71 -2.26 9.26 29.82
C GLY A 71 -1.42 7.99 29.89
N PHE A 72 -0.13 8.16 30.11
CA PHE A 72 0.86 7.08 30.20
C PHE A 72 1.07 6.29 28.90
N LYS A 73 0.62 6.83 27.76
CA LYS A 73 0.81 6.27 26.42
C LYS A 73 1.87 7.05 25.65
N GLY A 74 2.53 6.35 24.73
CA GLY A 74 3.42 6.91 23.73
C GLY A 74 2.77 6.81 22.35
N TYR A 75 3.09 7.80 21.50
CA TYR A 75 2.56 7.88 20.13
C TYR A 75 3.70 8.20 19.17
N TRP A 76 3.70 7.56 18.03
CA TRP A 76 4.60 7.89 16.94
C TRP A 76 4.01 9.03 16.12
N PHE A 77 4.73 10.14 16.06
CA PHE A 77 4.42 11.29 15.22
C PHE A 77 5.28 11.20 13.96
N ILE A 78 4.66 11.04 12.81
CA ILE A 78 5.37 11.00 11.52
C ILE A 78 5.36 12.41 10.95
N SER A 79 6.52 13.07 10.97
CA SER A 79 6.67 14.47 10.57
C SER A 79 7.40 14.60 9.24
N GLY A 80 6.91 15.49 8.39
CA GLY A 80 7.58 15.89 7.14
C GLY A 80 8.78 16.83 7.37
N ASP A 81 8.72 17.64 8.43
CA ASP A 81 9.71 18.66 8.76
C ASP A 81 10.05 18.65 10.25
N ALA A 82 11.17 19.31 10.60
CA ALA A 82 11.52 19.57 11.99
C ALA A 82 10.65 20.71 12.55
N VAL A 83 10.00 20.49 13.70
CA VAL A 83 9.12 21.48 14.34
C VAL A 83 9.07 21.28 15.85
N ASP A 84 8.99 22.38 16.59
CA ASP A 84 8.71 22.36 18.02
C ASP A 84 7.21 22.60 18.24
N PHE A 85 6.63 21.85 19.20
CA PHE A 85 5.22 21.99 19.54
C PHE A 85 4.94 21.73 21.02
N GLN A 86 3.77 22.13 21.47
CA GLN A 86 3.16 21.75 22.74
C GLN A 86 1.77 21.22 22.42
N PHE A 87 1.30 20.24 23.18
CA PHE A 87 -0.10 19.83 23.13
C PHE A 87 -1.01 20.96 23.61
N ASP A 88 -2.19 21.11 23.01
CA ASP A 88 -3.22 22.07 23.44
C ASP A 88 -3.99 21.48 24.64
N LEU A 89 -3.39 21.53 25.83
CA LEU A 89 -3.94 20.97 27.04
C LEU A 89 -4.28 22.04 28.05
N ASP A 90 -5.48 22.00 28.60
CA ASP A 90 -5.87 22.78 29.76
C ASP A 90 -6.38 21.86 30.88
N ASP A 91 -6.46 22.39 32.11
CA ASP A 91 -6.93 21.62 33.28
C ASP A 91 -8.43 21.27 33.20
N SER A 92 -9.18 21.87 32.27
CA SER A 92 -10.63 21.67 32.06
C SER A 92 -10.95 20.65 30.97
N GLY A 93 -9.99 20.33 30.07
CA GLY A 93 -10.18 19.49 28.88
C GLY A 93 -10.06 17.98 29.11
N ALA A 94 -9.65 17.55 30.33
CA ALA A 94 -9.54 16.12 30.62
C ALA A 94 -10.95 15.48 30.61
N LEU A 95 -11.23 14.63 29.63
CA LEU A 95 -12.40 13.78 29.66
C LEU A 95 -12.35 12.86 30.88
N ALA A 96 -13.48 12.60 31.55
CA ALA A 96 -13.56 11.54 32.53
C ALA A 96 -13.04 10.26 31.89
N ARG A 97 -12.04 9.61 32.56
CA ARG A 97 -11.32 8.43 32.08
C ARG A 97 -12.25 7.52 31.27
N SER A 98 -12.06 7.48 29.96
CA SER A 98 -12.81 6.58 29.10
C SER A 98 -12.52 5.16 29.59
N LEU A 99 -13.56 4.40 29.87
CA LEU A 99 -13.39 2.95 30.03
C LEU A 99 -12.82 2.46 28.71
N ALA A 100 -11.62 1.88 28.75
CA ALA A 100 -10.95 1.36 27.55
C ALA A 100 -12.00 0.59 26.73
N LYS A 101 -12.31 1.12 25.53
CA LYS A 101 -13.19 0.40 24.61
C LYS A 101 -12.54 -0.95 24.36
N PRO A 102 -13.19 -2.08 24.61
CA PRO A 102 -12.60 -3.37 24.30
C PRO A 102 -12.21 -3.36 22.82
N LYS A 103 -11.01 -3.80 22.50
CA LYS A 103 -10.61 -4.00 21.12
C LYS A 103 -11.67 -4.89 20.48
N GLN A 104 -12.43 -4.34 19.54
CA GLN A 104 -13.44 -5.11 18.80
C GLN A 104 -12.69 -5.90 17.73
N TYR A 105 -12.47 -7.18 18.01
CA TYR A 105 -11.98 -8.13 17.01
C TYR A 105 -13.19 -8.88 16.45
N LEU A 106 -13.14 -9.19 15.17
CA LEU A 106 -14.03 -10.16 14.58
C LEU A 106 -13.69 -11.54 15.19
N SER A 107 -14.69 -12.20 15.77
CA SER A 107 -14.48 -13.53 16.40
C SER A 107 -13.93 -14.55 15.40
N GLY A 108 -12.83 -15.20 15.75
CA GLY A 108 -12.11 -16.14 14.88
C GLY A 108 -11.08 -15.46 13.97
N TYR A 109 -10.87 -14.14 14.09
CA TYR A 109 -9.92 -13.36 13.31
C TYR A 109 -9.05 -12.48 14.22
N GLU A 110 -8.72 -12.99 15.40
CA GLU A 110 -7.87 -12.33 16.36
C GLU A 110 -6.40 -12.33 15.88
N TYR A 111 -5.66 -11.30 16.24
CA TYR A 111 -4.21 -11.18 16.01
C TYR A 111 -3.53 -10.55 17.22
N GLY A 112 -2.24 -10.83 17.41
CA GLY A 112 -1.41 -10.21 18.45
C GLY A 112 -0.94 -8.82 18.05
N GLN A 113 -0.85 -7.89 19.00
CA GLN A 113 -0.25 -6.59 18.77
C GLN A 113 1.26 -6.74 18.65
N SER A 114 1.85 -6.23 17.55
CA SER A 114 3.29 -6.14 17.32
C SER A 114 3.80 -4.72 17.51
N THR A 115 5.08 -4.57 17.84
CA THR A 115 5.76 -3.28 17.81
C THR A 115 6.08 -2.81 16.40
N ALA A 116 6.15 -3.74 15.43
CA ALA A 116 6.20 -3.44 14.02
C ALA A 116 4.77 -3.37 13.46
N GLN A 117 4.31 -2.20 13.09
CA GLN A 117 2.93 -1.99 12.63
C GLN A 117 2.86 -0.95 11.52
N SER A 118 1.86 -1.09 10.67
CA SER A 118 1.49 -0.15 9.60
C SER A 118 -0.03 0.00 9.59
N PHE A 119 -0.57 1.09 9.04
CA PHE A 119 -2.01 1.30 8.96
C PHE A 119 -2.39 1.65 7.53
N TYR A 120 -3.17 0.78 6.89
CA TYR A 120 -3.65 0.99 5.54
C TYR A 120 -5.00 1.70 5.58
N TYR A 121 -5.04 2.92 5.09
CA TYR A 121 -6.25 3.73 5.00
C TYR A 121 -6.97 3.43 3.69
N ILE A 122 -8.18 2.90 3.77
CA ILE A 122 -8.94 2.47 2.60
C ILE A 122 -10.09 3.46 2.38
N LYS A 123 -10.07 4.18 1.25
CA LYS A 123 -11.08 5.19 0.92
C LYS A 123 -12.40 4.56 0.50
N ASP A 124 -12.38 3.47 -0.30
CA ASP A 124 -13.59 2.88 -0.88
C ASP A 124 -13.46 1.36 -1.07
N ILE A 125 -14.52 0.64 -0.73
CA ILE A 125 -14.72 -0.78 -1.06
C ILE A 125 -16.15 -0.94 -1.58
N PRO A 126 -16.39 -0.92 -2.91
CA PRO A 126 -17.76 -0.97 -3.47
C PRO A 126 -18.58 -2.19 -3.05
N ALA A 127 -17.94 -3.30 -2.74
CA ALA A 127 -18.59 -4.53 -2.29
C ALA A 127 -18.94 -4.53 -0.79
N ALA A 128 -18.43 -3.57 0.00
CA ALA A 128 -18.62 -3.54 1.44
C ALA A 128 -19.88 -2.76 1.84
N GLU A 129 -20.49 -3.22 2.90
CA GLU A 129 -21.56 -2.54 3.66
C GLU A 129 -21.00 -2.14 5.03
N ILE A 130 -21.53 -1.05 5.61
CA ILE A 130 -21.16 -0.64 6.97
C ILE A 130 -21.43 -1.81 7.94
N GLY A 131 -20.41 -2.13 8.76
CA GLY A 131 -20.45 -3.26 9.67
C GLY A 131 -19.85 -4.56 9.10
N ASP A 132 -19.44 -4.60 7.82
CA ASP A 132 -18.55 -5.64 7.30
C ASP A 132 -17.15 -5.47 7.89
N TRP A 133 -16.29 -6.48 7.75
CA TRP A 133 -14.93 -6.42 8.29
C TRP A 133 -13.87 -6.57 7.22
N ILE A 134 -12.83 -5.78 7.33
CA ILE A 134 -11.63 -5.93 6.52
C ILE A 134 -10.64 -6.77 7.32
N VAL A 135 -10.12 -7.84 6.73
CA VAL A 135 -9.14 -8.73 7.32
C VAL A 135 -7.87 -8.67 6.49
N ALA A 136 -6.75 -8.38 7.15
CA ALA A 136 -5.42 -8.37 6.52
C ALA A 136 -4.68 -9.66 6.85
N TYR A 137 -4.03 -10.23 5.83
CA TYR A 137 -3.24 -11.45 5.92
C TYR A 137 -1.81 -11.20 5.45
N SER A 138 -0.86 -11.97 5.97
CA SER A 138 0.45 -12.14 5.36
C SER A 138 0.38 -13.11 4.18
N SER A 139 1.43 -13.21 3.37
CA SER A 139 1.55 -14.18 2.27
C SER A 139 1.47 -15.65 2.75
N ASP A 140 1.81 -15.90 4.00
CA ASP A 140 1.69 -17.21 4.66
C ASP A 140 0.27 -17.51 5.14
N GLY A 141 -0.68 -16.58 4.94
CA GLY A 141 -2.08 -16.72 5.34
C GLY A 141 -2.33 -16.49 6.83
N VAL A 142 -1.39 -15.85 7.53
CA VAL A 142 -1.56 -15.49 8.95
C VAL A 142 -2.34 -14.18 9.02
N ILE A 143 -3.31 -14.09 9.94
CA ILE A 143 -4.06 -12.85 10.18
C ILE A 143 -3.16 -11.85 10.88
N VAL A 144 -2.99 -10.67 10.28
CA VAL A 144 -2.11 -9.60 10.76
C VAL A 144 -2.85 -8.33 11.11
N GLY A 145 -4.16 -8.28 10.88
CA GLY A 145 -4.99 -7.15 11.26
C GLY A 145 -6.44 -7.31 10.87
N THR A 146 -7.32 -6.64 11.60
CA THR A 146 -8.76 -6.56 11.28
C THR A 146 -9.31 -5.20 11.63
N ARG A 147 -10.30 -4.73 10.87
CA ARG A 147 -11.05 -3.51 11.17
C ARG A 147 -12.45 -3.59 10.62
N GLU A 148 -13.44 -3.15 11.41
CA GLU A 148 -14.80 -2.98 10.93
C GLU A 148 -14.86 -1.84 9.91
N TRP A 149 -15.54 -2.09 8.79
CA TRP A 149 -15.77 -1.10 7.75
C TRP A 149 -16.80 -0.09 8.19
N ASN A 150 -16.43 1.17 8.28
CA ASN A 150 -17.33 2.27 8.72
C ASN A 150 -17.82 3.15 7.55
N GLY A 151 -17.49 2.79 6.31
CA GLY A 151 -18.01 3.43 5.10
C GLY A 151 -17.03 4.34 4.36
N TYR A 152 -15.95 4.83 5.02
CA TYR A 152 -14.96 5.73 4.39
C TYR A 152 -13.68 5.85 5.23
N MET A 153 -12.51 5.93 4.55
CA MET A 153 -11.19 6.18 5.18
C MET A 153 -10.95 5.31 6.43
N THR A 154 -11.32 4.04 6.32
CA THR A 154 -11.12 3.09 7.40
C THR A 154 -9.65 2.69 7.49
N ASP A 155 -9.02 2.87 8.66
CA ASP A 155 -7.65 2.46 8.94
C ASP A 155 -7.61 0.98 9.32
N VAL A 156 -6.91 0.17 8.55
CA VAL A 156 -6.71 -1.25 8.85
C VAL A 156 -5.31 -1.44 9.42
N PRO A 157 -5.18 -1.86 10.70
CA PRO A 157 -3.88 -2.20 11.25
C PRO A 157 -3.31 -3.41 10.53
N VAL A 158 -2.02 -3.39 10.26
CA VAL A 158 -1.27 -4.49 9.66
C VAL A 158 0.01 -4.68 10.47
N MET A 159 0.11 -5.83 11.13
CA MET A 159 1.22 -6.16 12.01
C MET A 159 2.36 -6.80 11.24
N GLY A 160 3.58 -6.36 11.54
CA GLY A 160 4.82 -6.93 11.03
C GLY A 160 5.53 -7.80 12.05
N ASN A 161 6.47 -8.60 11.57
CA ASN A 161 7.35 -9.40 12.41
C ASN A 161 8.31 -8.45 13.16
N ASP A 162 8.29 -8.51 14.49
CA ASP A 162 9.17 -7.74 15.37
C ASP A 162 10.26 -8.62 16.05
N GLY A 163 10.34 -9.89 15.65
CA GLY A 163 11.31 -10.86 16.13
C GLY A 163 10.88 -11.65 17.36
N GLU A 164 9.68 -11.41 17.88
CA GLU A 164 9.12 -12.16 19.01
C GLU A 164 8.29 -13.36 18.54
N ASP A 165 8.18 -14.39 19.38
CA ASP A 165 7.50 -15.65 19.03
C ASP A 165 6.04 -15.47 18.56
N TYR A 166 5.33 -14.47 19.11
CA TYR A 166 3.92 -14.19 18.75
C TYR A 166 3.76 -13.56 17.36
N SER A 167 4.83 -13.00 16.79
CA SER A 167 4.82 -12.35 15.48
C SER A 167 5.37 -13.23 14.35
N ILE A 168 5.63 -14.51 14.62
CA ILE A 168 6.06 -15.47 13.61
C ILE A 168 4.98 -15.59 12.51
N GLY A 169 5.39 -15.40 11.25
CA GLY A 169 4.50 -15.40 10.10
C GLY A 169 3.78 -14.07 9.85
N TYR A 170 4.05 -13.03 10.65
CA TYR A 170 3.63 -11.67 10.34
C TYR A 170 4.48 -11.09 9.21
N LEU A 171 4.05 -9.94 8.65
CA LEU A 171 4.69 -9.35 7.48
C LEU A 171 6.14 -8.97 7.73
N GLU A 172 7.00 -9.33 6.79
CA GLU A 172 8.36 -8.84 6.69
C GLU A 172 8.39 -7.47 5.96
N SER A 173 9.50 -6.73 6.13
CA SER A 173 9.67 -5.46 5.41
C SER A 173 9.58 -5.66 3.91
N GLN A 174 8.79 -4.82 3.23
CA GLN A 174 8.49 -4.87 1.80
C GLN A 174 7.60 -6.06 1.36
N GLU A 175 7.06 -6.84 2.26
CA GLU A 175 6.00 -7.79 1.96
C GLU A 175 4.66 -7.05 1.86
N CYS A 176 3.83 -7.43 0.87
CA CYS A 176 2.54 -6.78 0.68
C CYS A 176 1.43 -7.57 1.40
N PRO A 177 0.58 -6.90 2.20
CA PRO A 177 -0.56 -7.57 2.83
C PRO A 177 -1.60 -7.98 1.79
N GLU A 178 -2.28 -9.08 2.05
CA GLU A 178 -3.49 -9.49 1.34
C GLU A 178 -4.72 -9.06 2.13
N PHE A 179 -5.68 -8.42 1.47
CA PHE A 179 -6.92 -8.00 2.11
C PHE A 179 -8.09 -8.87 1.70
N LYS A 180 -8.96 -9.17 2.66
CA LYS A 180 -10.24 -9.83 2.41
C LYS A 180 -11.37 -9.10 3.11
N LEU A 181 -12.56 -9.12 2.50
CA LEU A 181 -13.80 -8.59 3.07
C LEU A 181 -14.60 -9.73 3.69
N TYR A 182 -14.85 -9.65 4.97
CA TYR A 182 -15.81 -10.52 5.65
C TYR A 182 -17.18 -9.85 5.66
N LYS A 183 -18.15 -10.46 4.99
CA LYS A 183 -19.54 -10.00 4.94
C LYS A 183 -20.27 -10.42 6.22
N SER A 184 -20.57 -9.47 7.09
CA SER A 184 -21.26 -9.74 8.36
C SER A 184 -22.64 -10.36 8.16
N SER A 185 -23.32 -10.06 7.04
CA SER A 185 -24.66 -10.56 6.73
C SER A 185 -24.68 -12.04 6.33
N THR A 186 -23.59 -12.58 5.74
CA THR A 186 -23.54 -13.93 5.18
C THR A 186 -22.44 -14.81 5.78
N GLY A 187 -21.47 -14.21 6.47
CA GLY A 187 -20.24 -14.90 6.92
C GLY A 187 -19.27 -15.25 5.79
N GLN A 188 -19.49 -14.72 4.58
CA GLN A 188 -18.61 -14.98 3.43
C GLN A 188 -17.34 -14.14 3.52
N LEU A 189 -16.20 -14.75 3.17
CA LEU A 189 -14.92 -14.07 3.01
C LEU A 189 -14.63 -13.89 1.50
N ILE A 190 -14.36 -12.67 1.08
CA ILE A 190 -14.17 -12.27 -0.32
C ILE A 190 -12.77 -11.66 -0.46
N ASP A 191 -11.97 -12.10 -1.43
CA ASP A 191 -10.66 -11.51 -1.71
C ASP A 191 -10.82 -10.09 -2.21
N LEU A 192 -9.94 -9.19 -1.73
CA LEU A 192 -9.89 -7.79 -2.16
C LEU A 192 -8.58 -7.50 -2.88
N TYR A 193 -8.67 -6.72 -3.94
CA TYR A 193 -7.56 -6.35 -4.80
C TYR A 193 -7.45 -4.82 -4.91
N SER A 194 -6.27 -4.26 -4.75
CA SER A 194 -6.05 -2.83 -4.95
C SER A 194 -6.26 -2.46 -6.43
N GLU A 195 -7.01 -1.39 -6.68
CA GLU A 195 -7.18 -0.83 -8.04
C GLU A 195 -5.87 -0.31 -8.62
N GLY A 196 -4.94 0.14 -7.77
CA GLY A 196 -3.63 0.66 -8.15
C GLY A 196 -2.47 -0.09 -7.48
N GLN A 197 -1.27 0.48 -7.63
CA GLN A 197 -0.09 -0.03 -6.95
C GLN A 197 -0.26 0.18 -5.44
N MET A 198 -0.14 -0.89 -4.67
CA MET A 198 -0.17 -0.85 -3.22
C MET A 198 1.26 -0.73 -2.68
N GLN A 199 1.47 0.16 -1.72
CA GLN A 199 2.71 0.19 -0.95
C GLN A 199 2.74 -1.05 -0.05
N CYS A 200 3.85 -1.81 -0.10
CA CYS A 200 4.06 -2.94 0.78
C CYS A 200 4.45 -2.48 2.20
N PHE A 201 4.50 -3.42 3.15
CA PHE A 201 4.71 -3.13 4.56
C PHE A 201 6.02 -2.37 4.82
N VAL A 202 5.88 -1.26 5.51
CA VAL A 202 6.99 -0.49 6.10
C VAL A 202 6.54 -0.08 7.50
N ASN A 203 7.37 -0.36 8.50
CA ASN A 203 7.03 -0.02 9.88
C ASN A 203 6.71 1.46 10.05
N ASN A 204 5.63 1.75 10.79
CA ASN A 204 5.09 3.10 11.02
C ASN A 204 4.64 3.84 9.74
N ALA A 205 4.37 3.13 8.65
CA ALA A 205 3.78 3.72 7.46
C ALA A 205 2.24 3.78 7.56
N THR A 206 1.66 4.77 6.86
CA THR A 206 0.22 4.98 6.78
C THR A 206 -0.25 5.13 5.32
N PRO A 207 -0.04 4.09 4.47
CA PRO A 207 -0.43 4.17 3.07
C PRO A 207 -1.94 4.35 2.89
N VAL A 208 -2.31 5.20 1.92
CA VAL A 208 -3.71 5.44 1.55
C VAL A 208 -4.03 4.68 0.27
N LEU A 209 -5.03 3.81 0.32
CA LEU A 209 -5.55 3.05 -0.82
C LEU A 209 -6.85 3.68 -1.30
N ASN A 210 -6.89 4.12 -2.56
CA ASN A 210 -8.09 4.76 -3.10
C ASN A 210 -9.26 3.78 -3.18
N LYS A 211 -9.00 2.53 -3.60
CA LYS A 211 -10.05 1.54 -3.76
C LYS A 211 -9.54 0.11 -3.65
N LEU A 212 -10.33 -0.75 -2.98
CA LEU A 212 -10.20 -2.19 -3.02
C LEU A 212 -11.42 -2.80 -3.73
N LEU A 213 -11.19 -3.73 -4.67
CA LEU A 213 -12.20 -4.38 -5.50
C LEU A 213 -12.31 -5.86 -5.15
N ASP A 214 -13.51 -6.43 -5.22
CA ASP A 214 -13.80 -7.86 -5.05
C ASP A 214 -13.47 -8.71 -6.28
N THR A 215 -13.03 -8.08 -7.34
CA THR A 215 -12.55 -8.72 -8.57
C THR A 215 -11.18 -8.19 -8.91
N GLN A 216 -10.28 -9.08 -9.35
CA GLN A 216 -8.98 -8.62 -9.83
C GLN A 216 -9.19 -7.54 -10.90
N PRO A 217 -8.64 -6.33 -10.72
CA PRO A 217 -8.69 -5.33 -11.77
C PRO A 217 -8.12 -5.99 -13.03
N LYS A 218 -8.90 -5.98 -14.12
CA LYS A 218 -8.34 -6.34 -15.42
C LYS A 218 -7.17 -5.40 -15.64
N VAL A 219 -5.97 -5.90 -15.47
CA VAL A 219 -4.77 -5.14 -15.84
C VAL A 219 -4.95 -4.84 -17.32
N ALA A 220 -5.34 -3.62 -17.64
CA ALA A 220 -5.33 -3.17 -19.01
C ALA A 220 -3.93 -3.49 -19.50
N ASN A 221 -3.83 -4.28 -20.58
CA ASN A 221 -2.54 -4.70 -21.12
C ASN A 221 -1.63 -3.48 -21.12
N SER A 222 -0.59 -3.49 -20.29
CA SER A 222 0.30 -2.33 -20.17
C SER A 222 1.00 -2.03 -21.50
N VAL A 223 0.99 -3.02 -22.40
CA VAL A 223 1.57 -2.95 -23.74
C VAL A 223 0.65 -3.64 -24.75
N LYS A 224 0.49 -3.05 -25.92
CA LYS A 224 -0.25 -3.59 -27.06
C LYS A 224 0.67 -3.70 -28.27
N LEU A 225 0.87 -4.92 -28.78
CA LEU A 225 1.57 -5.12 -30.04
C LEU A 225 0.63 -4.69 -31.20
N LYS A 226 0.98 -3.63 -31.92
CA LYS A 226 0.21 -3.15 -33.10
C LYS A 226 0.49 -4.01 -34.33
N GLY A 227 1.72 -4.50 -34.42
CA GLY A 227 2.13 -5.37 -35.49
C GLY A 227 3.48 -5.04 -36.11
N ALA A 228 3.81 -5.74 -37.17
CA ALA A 228 5.00 -5.50 -37.96
C ALA A 228 4.61 -5.08 -39.38
N PHE A 229 5.23 -4.02 -39.89
CA PHE A 229 5.00 -3.54 -41.23
C PHE A 229 6.28 -3.12 -41.93
N PRO A 230 6.52 -3.57 -43.22
CA PRO A 230 5.70 -4.49 -43.99
C PRO A 230 5.71 -5.93 -43.44
N ASN A 231 4.64 -6.69 -43.69
CA ASN A 231 4.58 -8.13 -43.41
C ASN A 231 3.64 -8.77 -44.45
N PRO A 232 4.11 -9.57 -45.43
CA PRO A 232 5.49 -10.04 -45.64
C PRO A 232 6.53 -8.95 -45.82
N PHE A 233 7.79 -9.20 -45.45
CA PHE A 233 8.88 -8.25 -45.49
C PHE A 233 10.14 -8.77 -46.22
N ASN A 234 11.00 -7.82 -46.70
CA ASN A 234 12.25 -8.11 -47.42
C ASN A 234 13.26 -6.97 -47.29
N PRO A 235 14.41 -7.11 -46.65
CA PRO A 235 14.65 -7.97 -45.48
C PRO A 235 14.31 -7.27 -44.16
N VAL A 236 13.71 -6.05 -44.23
CA VAL A 236 13.48 -5.16 -43.09
C VAL A 236 11.98 -5.00 -42.81
N THR A 237 11.61 -5.02 -41.51
CA THR A 237 10.28 -4.66 -41.05
C THR A 237 10.38 -3.84 -39.75
N ASN A 238 9.38 -3.01 -39.48
CA ASN A 238 9.25 -2.25 -38.25
C ASN A 238 8.13 -2.86 -37.38
N ILE A 239 8.47 -3.18 -36.16
CA ILE A 239 7.57 -3.74 -35.16
C ILE A 239 7.08 -2.57 -34.30
N GLN A 240 5.77 -2.33 -34.30
CA GLN A 240 5.16 -1.23 -33.56
C GLN A 240 4.38 -1.75 -32.37
N PHE A 241 4.54 -1.08 -31.22
CA PHE A 241 3.79 -1.36 -30.01
C PHE A 241 3.47 -0.08 -29.23
N ASP A 242 2.37 -0.12 -28.48
CA ASP A 242 1.97 0.97 -27.58
C ASP A 242 2.23 0.56 -26.14
N VAL A 243 2.83 1.46 -25.36
CA VAL A 243 2.92 1.41 -23.90
C VAL A 243 1.81 2.27 -23.33
N MET A 244 0.85 1.66 -22.62
CA MET A 244 -0.34 2.34 -22.07
C MET A 244 -0.18 2.74 -20.61
N SER A 245 0.78 2.12 -19.89
CA SER A 245 1.19 2.51 -18.54
C SER A 245 2.17 3.69 -18.59
N ALA A 246 2.44 4.34 -17.43
CA ALA A 246 3.42 5.43 -17.35
C ALA A 246 4.80 4.99 -17.86
N SER A 247 5.22 3.75 -17.54
CA SER A 247 6.36 3.06 -18.12
C SER A 247 6.15 1.53 -18.11
N ALA A 248 6.89 0.80 -18.93
CA ALA A 248 6.96 -0.65 -18.92
C ALA A 248 8.33 -1.12 -19.39
N ASN A 249 8.86 -2.16 -18.74
CA ASN A 249 10.02 -2.87 -19.25
C ASN A 249 9.55 -3.82 -20.37
N VAL A 250 10.05 -3.60 -21.59
CA VAL A 250 9.64 -4.32 -22.81
C VAL A 250 10.83 -5.06 -23.39
N GLU A 251 10.66 -6.37 -23.54
CA GLU A 251 11.59 -7.23 -24.25
C GLU A 251 10.94 -7.68 -25.58
N VAL A 252 11.63 -7.46 -26.70
CA VAL A 252 11.19 -7.88 -28.03
C VAL A 252 12.19 -8.86 -28.61
N ASN A 253 11.76 -10.09 -28.79
CA ASN A 253 12.54 -11.20 -29.32
C ASN A 253 11.97 -11.66 -30.67
N ILE A 254 12.84 -12.16 -31.55
CA ILE A 254 12.47 -12.88 -32.74
C ILE A 254 12.74 -14.35 -32.55
N LEU A 255 11.75 -15.18 -32.81
CA LEU A 255 11.81 -16.63 -32.68
C LEU A 255 11.62 -17.30 -34.04
N ASP A 256 12.21 -18.46 -34.25
CA ASP A 256 11.93 -19.33 -35.39
C ASP A 256 10.65 -20.19 -35.14
N ILE A 257 10.27 -21.01 -36.12
CA ILE A 257 9.11 -21.90 -36.04
C ILE A 257 9.21 -22.98 -34.96
N GLN A 258 10.41 -23.20 -34.40
CA GLN A 258 10.67 -24.15 -33.33
C GLN A 258 10.69 -23.45 -31.96
N GLY A 259 10.45 -22.13 -31.92
CA GLY A 259 10.48 -21.33 -30.70
C GLY A 259 11.89 -20.98 -30.23
N ARG A 260 12.93 -21.19 -31.04
CA ARG A 260 14.30 -20.85 -30.69
C ARG A 260 14.54 -19.35 -30.93
N LEU A 261 15.25 -18.71 -30.02
CA LEU A 261 15.63 -17.30 -30.16
C LEU A 261 16.57 -17.12 -31.36
N VAL A 262 16.14 -16.26 -32.29
CA VAL A 262 16.92 -15.87 -33.48
C VAL A 262 17.61 -14.53 -33.26
N ASP A 263 16.89 -13.57 -32.65
CA ASP A 263 17.40 -12.24 -32.35
C ASP A 263 16.68 -11.63 -31.14
N ARG A 264 17.39 -10.78 -30.38
CA ARG A 264 16.84 -9.95 -29.33
C ARG A 264 16.94 -8.50 -29.72
N LEU A 265 15.83 -7.90 -30.12
CA LEU A 265 15.83 -6.55 -30.68
C LEU A 265 15.97 -5.48 -29.58
N VAL A 266 15.23 -5.62 -28.49
CA VAL A 266 15.26 -4.69 -27.34
C VAL A 266 14.99 -5.42 -26.02
N ASN A 267 15.50 -4.84 -24.94
CA ASN A 267 15.17 -5.17 -23.56
C ASN A 267 15.41 -3.92 -22.72
N ASN A 268 14.44 -2.99 -22.76
CA ASN A 268 14.57 -1.67 -22.13
C ASN A 268 13.24 -1.22 -21.52
N GLU A 269 13.31 -0.23 -20.63
CA GLU A 269 12.15 0.51 -20.15
C GLU A 269 11.68 1.54 -21.20
N TYR A 270 10.38 1.55 -21.46
CA TYR A 270 9.70 2.48 -22.36
C TYR A 270 8.64 3.29 -21.62
N SER A 271 8.60 4.60 -21.86
CA SER A 271 7.55 5.48 -21.36
C SER A 271 6.23 5.27 -22.12
N SER A 272 5.14 5.81 -21.58
CA SER A 272 3.83 5.81 -22.27
C SER A 272 3.93 6.41 -23.68
N GLY A 273 3.31 5.74 -24.64
CA GLY A 273 3.27 6.15 -26.05
C GLY A 273 3.47 5.01 -27.04
N THR A 274 3.57 5.37 -28.34
CA THR A 274 3.85 4.44 -29.43
C THR A 274 5.34 4.37 -29.69
N HIS A 275 5.85 3.15 -29.82
CA HIS A 275 7.26 2.84 -30.06
C HIS A 275 7.43 1.94 -31.27
N ASP A 276 8.54 2.10 -31.98
CA ASP A 276 8.93 1.34 -33.16
C ASP A 276 10.28 0.70 -32.96
N VAL A 277 10.40 -0.58 -33.33
CA VAL A 277 11.65 -1.33 -33.31
C VAL A 277 11.88 -1.96 -34.69
N THR A 278 13.03 -1.66 -35.31
CA THR A 278 13.37 -2.19 -36.61
C THR A 278 14.02 -3.58 -36.49
N PHE A 279 13.54 -4.52 -37.29
CA PHE A 279 14.13 -5.84 -37.46
C PHE A 279 14.70 -6.01 -38.86
N SER A 280 15.99 -6.34 -38.97
CA SER A 280 16.69 -6.67 -40.21
C SER A 280 17.04 -8.15 -40.27
N ALA A 281 16.50 -8.85 -41.25
CA ALA A 281 16.67 -10.27 -41.45
C ALA A 281 17.63 -10.60 -42.64
N GLU A 282 18.64 -9.74 -42.88
CA GLU A 282 19.58 -9.91 -44.01
C GLU A 282 20.27 -11.25 -44.04
N LEU A 283 20.59 -11.80 -42.88
CA LEU A 283 21.32 -13.09 -42.74
C LEU A 283 20.40 -14.30 -42.58
N LEU A 284 19.07 -14.07 -42.54
CA LEU A 284 18.11 -15.15 -42.32
C LEU A 284 17.53 -15.67 -43.65
N SER A 285 17.11 -16.93 -43.67
CA SER A 285 16.46 -17.55 -44.85
C SER A 285 14.98 -17.13 -44.90
N SER A 286 14.43 -17.07 -46.14
CA SER A 286 12.98 -16.90 -46.30
C SER A 286 12.22 -17.93 -45.47
N GLY A 287 11.17 -17.50 -44.80
CA GLY A 287 10.42 -18.36 -43.89
C GLY A 287 9.49 -17.63 -42.93
N ILE A 288 8.95 -18.39 -41.99
CA ILE A 288 8.09 -17.89 -40.93
C ILE A 288 8.93 -17.67 -39.67
N TYR A 289 8.77 -16.52 -39.07
CA TYR A 289 9.31 -16.12 -37.77
C TYR A 289 8.19 -15.59 -36.89
N PHE A 290 8.48 -15.40 -35.62
CA PHE A 290 7.56 -14.80 -34.66
C PHE A 290 8.24 -13.68 -33.93
N VAL A 291 7.62 -12.51 -33.92
CA VAL A 291 7.96 -11.49 -32.93
C VAL A 291 7.26 -11.85 -31.62
N HIS A 292 8.02 -11.81 -30.55
CA HIS A 292 7.59 -12.12 -29.19
C HIS A 292 7.90 -10.95 -28.29
N LEU A 293 6.86 -10.24 -27.87
CA LEU A 293 6.95 -9.09 -26.99
C LEU A 293 6.57 -9.54 -25.57
N THR A 294 7.47 -9.38 -24.64
CA THR A 294 7.30 -9.77 -23.23
C THR A 294 7.46 -8.55 -22.34
N THR A 295 6.60 -8.46 -21.34
CA THR A 295 6.72 -7.56 -20.20
C THR A 295 6.58 -8.38 -18.91
N GLU A 296 6.78 -7.78 -17.74
CA GLU A 296 6.57 -8.48 -16.45
C GLU A 296 5.18 -9.14 -16.34
N LYS A 297 4.16 -8.58 -17.02
CA LYS A 297 2.75 -8.99 -16.87
C LYS A 297 2.12 -9.56 -18.14
N ASN A 298 2.73 -9.38 -19.30
CA ASN A 298 2.11 -9.70 -20.59
C ASN A 298 3.10 -10.37 -21.54
N GLN A 299 2.59 -11.28 -22.35
CA GLN A 299 3.31 -11.94 -23.43
C GLN A 299 2.43 -11.89 -24.70
N LEU A 300 2.95 -11.23 -25.74
CA LEU A 300 2.25 -11.02 -27.01
C LEU A 300 3.10 -11.59 -28.14
N SER A 301 2.46 -12.19 -29.14
CA SER A 301 3.17 -12.78 -30.27
C SER A 301 2.46 -12.49 -31.58
N GLN A 302 3.26 -12.31 -32.63
CA GLN A 302 2.75 -12.14 -34.00
C GLN A 302 3.65 -12.86 -35.01
N LYS A 303 3.03 -13.46 -36.00
CA LYS A 303 3.73 -14.10 -37.12
C LYS A 303 4.33 -13.07 -38.08
N LEU A 304 5.58 -13.29 -38.48
CA LEU A 304 6.32 -12.57 -39.50
C LEU A 304 6.61 -13.49 -40.68
N ILE A 305 6.55 -12.97 -41.91
CA ILE A 305 6.84 -13.73 -43.13
C ILE A 305 7.97 -13.01 -43.89
N LEU A 306 9.15 -13.63 -43.87
CA LEU A 306 10.30 -13.15 -44.61
C LEU A 306 10.29 -13.73 -46.04
N VAL A 307 10.36 -12.86 -47.05
CA VAL A 307 10.42 -13.22 -48.46
C VAL A 307 11.67 -12.55 -49.04
N LYS A 308 12.62 -13.32 -49.52
CA LYS A 308 13.81 -12.85 -50.22
C LYS A 308 13.68 -13.18 -51.72
#